data_abed700ee9e6455ce836cbc13d78303a
#
_entry.id   abed700ee9e6455ce836cbc13d78303a
#
_cell.length_a   1.000
_cell.length_b   1.000
_cell.length_c   1.000
_cell.angle_alpha   90.00
_cell.angle_beta   90.00
_cell.angle_gamma   90.00
#
_symmetry.space_group_name_H-M   'P 1'
#
loop_
_entity.id
_entity.type
_entity.pdbx_description
1 polymer ?
#
loop_
_entity_poly.entity_id
_entity_poly.type
_entity_poly.pdbx_seq_one_letter_code
_entity_poly.pdbx_strand_id
1 'polypeptide(L)'
;MICHYYGKKVSLQFLRNMCDIGRFGISLKEIVNCLRKLHFEVAAVRVDAEEVLRMPLPAILFWEQNHFVVLYDIDHHKKCFYVADPSHGKIPLNEDTFMQMWKGKSPLGLAVVMAPNECFSKDSHDEYVTQRRLLNFIIHKLRKYWWNFSVVSLLAAIAIATDAYLPVLFQQTIDSGIAQKTYL
;
A
#
# COMPACT_ATOMS: atom_id res chain seq x y z
N MET A 1 -6.19 8.06 -2.09
CA MET A 1 -7.36 8.71 -2.68
C MET A 1 -7.03 10.14 -3.13
N ILE A 2 -6.71 11.09 -2.24
CA ILE A 2 -6.42 12.51 -2.57
C ILE A 2 -5.30 12.66 -3.61
N CYS A 3 -4.12 12.09 -3.37
CA CYS A 3 -3.00 12.17 -4.33
C CYS A 3 -3.38 11.64 -5.72
N HIS A 4 -4.13 10.54 -5.77
CA HIS A 4 -4.60 9.95 -7.01
C HIS A 4 -5.61 10.87 -7.74
N TYR A 5 -6.47 11.57 -7.00
CA TYR A 5 -7.39 12.56 -7.57
C TYR A 5 -6.63 13.67 -8.31
N TYR A 6 -5.51 14.13 -7.73
CA TYR A 6 -4.63 15.12 -8.35
C TYR A 6 -3.55 14.51 -9.28
N GLY A 7 -3.72 13.24 -9.72
CA GLY A 7 -2.85 12.58 -10.69
C GLY A 7 -1.52 12.05 -10.16
N LYS A 8 -1.24 12.17 -8.85
CA LYS A 8 0.00 11.68 -8.23
C LYS A 8 -0.20 10.27 -7.66
N LYS A 9 0.61 9.32 -8.13
CA LYS A 9 0.61 7.95 -7.59
C LYS A 9 1.56 7.88 -6.40
N VAL A 10 1.02 7.65 -5.23
CA VAL A 10 1.77 7.52 -3.97
C VAL A 10 1.47 6.17 -3.35
N SER A 11 2.49 5.39 -2.96
CA SER A 11 2.28 4.09 -2.33
C SER A 11 1.85 4.23 -0.87
N LEU A 12 1.06 3.27 -0.40
CA LEU A 12 0.66 3.20 1.01
C LEU A 12 1.86 3.04 1.94
N GLN A 13 2.90 2.33 1.50
CA GLN A 13 4.12 2.14 2.28
C GLN A 13 4.87 3.46 2.49
N PHE A 14 4.99 4.26 1.43
CA PHE A 14 5.58 5.59 1.52
C PHE A 14 4.80 6.50 2.48
N LEU A 15 3.46 6.53 2.36
CA LEU A 15 2.59 7.30 3.26
C LEU A 15 2.74 6.84 4.72
N ARG A 16 2.77 5.52 4.97
CA ARG A 16 2.98 4.97 6.32
C ARG A 16 4.32 5.37 6.92
N ASN A 17 5.38 5.40 6.12
CA ASN A 17 6.71 5.80 6.58
C ASN A 17 6.83 7.31 6.81
N MET A 18 6.04 8.10 6.07
CA MET A 18 6.05 9.56 6.16
C MET A 18 5.15 10.11 7.26
N CYS A 19 4.03 9.42 7.53
CA CYS A 19 3.06 9.79 8.55
C CYS A 19 3.38 9.03 9.85
N ASP A 20 3.38 9.75 10.96
CA ASP A 20 3.54 9.15 12.29
C ASP A 20 2.18 8.53 12.72
N ILE A 21 2.01 7.25 12.41
CA ILE A 21 0.77 6.52 12.71
C ILE A 21 0.88 5.90 14.08
N GLY A 22 0.18 6.48 15.06
CA GLY A 22 0.11 5.96 16.42
C GLY A 22 -0.71 4.66 16.55
N ARG A 23 -0.70 4.06 17.74
CA ARG A 23 -1.48 2.83 18.05
C ARG A 23 -2.99 2.99 17.85
N PHE A 24 -3.51 4.20 17.96
CA PHE A 24 -4.92 4.53 17.84
C PHE A 24 -5.32 5.10 16.47
N GLY A 25 -4.44 4.94 15.45
CA GLY A 25 -4.65 5.48 14.13
C GLY A 25 -3.93 6.81 13.91
N ILE A 26 -4.40 7.59 12.93
CA ILE A 26 -3.81 8.87 12.55
C ILE A 26 -4.65 10.03 13.12
N SER A 27 -4.00 11.00 13.73
CA SER A 27 -4.67 12.21 14.22
C SER A 27 -4.88 13.25 13.10
N LEU A 28 -5.81 14.17 13.30
CA LEU A 28 -6.01 15.30 12.37
C LEU A 28 -4.73 16.09 12.12
N LYS A 29 -3.95 16.35 13.19
CA LYS A 29 -2.67 17.04 13.09
C LYS A 29 -1.69 16.33 12.18
N GLU A 30 -1.62 15.03 12.27
CA GLU A 30 -0.74 14.19 11.44
C GLU A 30 -1.21 14.13 9.99
N ILE A 31 -2.53 14.07 9.74
CA ILE A 31 -3.09 14.19 8.38
C ILE A 31 -2.67 15.51 7.75
N VAL A 32 -2.85 16.64 8.46
CA VAL A 32 -2.45 17.97 7.99
C VAL A 32 -0.94 18.03 7.72
N ASN A 33 -0.11 17.51 8.62
CA ASN A 33 1.33 17.50 8.45
C ASN A 33 1.77 16.59 7.27
N CYS A 34 1.12 15.46 7.11
CA CYS A 34 1.37 14.54 5.99
C CYS A 34 1.04 15.19 4.65
N LEU A 35 -0.11 15.85 4.54
CA LEU A 35 -0.50 16.58 3.33
C LEU A 35 0.44 17.73 3.00
N ARG A 36 0.92 18.48 4.01
CA ARG A 36 1.92 19.53 3.81
C ARG A 36 3.26 19.00 3.30
N LYS A 37 3.71 17.86 3.82
CA LYS A 37 4.91 17.15 3.31
C LYS A 37 4.74 16.67 1.86
N LEU A 38 3.50 16.44 1.43
CA LEU A 38 3.15 16.09 0.04
C LEU A 38 2.97 17.31 -0.86
N HIS A 39 3.32 18.51 -0.37
CA HIS A 39 3.21 19.78 -1.07
C HIS A 39 1.77 20.22 -1.36
N PHE A 40 0.86 19.96 -0.41
CA PHE A 40 -0.46 20.59 -0.38
C PHE A 40 -0.47 21.79 0.56
N GLU A 41 -1.18 22.83 0.16
CA GLU A 41 -1.67 23.86 1.06
C GLU A 41 -2.93 23.32 1.75
N VAL A 42 -2.95 23.36 3.09
CA VAL A 42 -3.97 22.64 3.87
C VAL A 42 -4.52 23.55 4.96
N ALA A 43 -5.84 23.59 5.06
CA ALA A 43 -6.58 24.24 6.14
C ALA A 43 -7.56 23.25 6.78
N ALA A 44 -7.48 23.11 8.11
CA ALA A 44 -8.49 22.40 8.89
C ALA A 44 -9.52 23.42 9.39
N VAL A 45 -10.78 23.21 9.04
CA VAL A 45 -11.88 24.16 9.29
C VAL A 45 -13.06 23.46 9.93
N ARG A 46 -13.82 24.21 10.71
CA ARG A 46 -15.15 23.78 11.15
C ARG A 46 -16.18 24.56 10.38
N VAL A 47 -17.04 23.86 9.67
CA VAL A 47 -18.00 24.44 8.74
C VAL A 47 -19.40 23.91 9.01
N ASP A 48 -20.39 24.68 8.65
CA ASP A 48 -21.79 24.31 8.76
C ASP A 48 -22.33 23.59 7.50
N ALA A 49 -23.64 23.36 7.44
CA ALA A 49 -24.29 22.66 6.34
C ALA A 49 -24.29 23.45 5.01
N GLU A 50 -24.30 24.79 5.06
CA GLU A 50 -24.28 25.62 3.87
C GLU A 50 -22.87 25.79 3.32
N GLU A 51 -21.90 25.93 4.23
CA GLU A 51 -20.49 26.10 3.88
C GLU A 51 -19.90 24.86 3.22
N VAL A 52 -20.33 23.64 3.66
CA VAL A 52 -19.84 22.38 3.04
C VAL A 52 -20.21 22.30 1.56
N LEU A 53 -21.34 22.88 1.15
CA LEU A 53 -21.77 22.91 -0.25
C LEU A 53 -20.89 23.80 -1.13
N ARG A 54 -20.15 24.73 -0.54
CA ARG A 54 -19.33 25.74 -1.25
C ARG A 54 -17.83 25.49 -1.10
N MET A 55 -17.43 24.52 -0.26
CA MET A 55 -16.01 24.30 -0.01
C MET A 55 -15.33 23.62 -1.22
N PRO A 56 -14.02 23.84 -1.41
CA PRO A 56 -13.26 23.17 -2.46
C PRO A 56 -13.19 21.65 -2.24
N LEU A 57 -13.40 20.89 -3.31
CA LEU A 57 -13.32 19.44 -3.32
C LEU A 57 -12.03 18.98 -4.06
N PRO A 58 -11.47 17.83 -3.68
CA PRO A 58 -11.88 16.92 -2.61
C PRO A 58 -11.51 17.44 -1.22
N ALA A 59 -12.30 17.09 -0.20
CA ALA A 59 -12.05 17.44 1.19
C ALA A 59 -12.05 16.20 2.08
N ILE A 60 -11.22 16.18 3.13
CA ILE A 60 -11.25 15.12 4.14
C ILE A 60 -12.20 15.54 5.26
N LEU A 61 -13.12 14.66 5.61
CA LEU A 61 -14.10 14.89 6.67
C LEU A 61 -13.82 13.96 7.85
N PHE A 62 -14.03 14.47 9.08
CA PHE A 62 -14.04 13.65 10.27
C PHE A 62 -15.44 13.04 10.42
N TRP A 63 -15.52 11.75 10.30
CA TRP A 63 -16.74 10.98 10.11
C TRP A 63 -17.10 10.18 11.34
N GLU A 64 -18.37 10.17 11.72
CA GLU A 64 -18.89 9.42 12.86
C GLU A 64 -18.05 9.56 14.15
N GLN A 65 -17.33 10.66 14.31
CA GLN A 65 -16.45 10.96 15.44
C GLN A 65 -15.31 9.94 15.65
N ASN A 66 -15.01 9.07 14.67
CA ASN A 66 -14.04 8.01 14.86
C ASN A 66 -13.04 7.82 13.70
N HIS A 67 -13.36 8.19 12.45
CA HIS A 67 -12.46 8.00 11.31
C HIS A 67 -12.55 9.15 10.28
N PHE A 68 -11.75 9.07 9.22
CA PHE A 68 -11.70 10.09 8.18
C PHE A 68 -12.14 9.50 6.84
N VAL A 69 -12.98 10.24 6.14
CA VAL A 69 -13.46 9.93 4.79
C VAL A 69 -13.16 11.08 3.84
N VAL A 70 -13.28 10.84 2.54
CA VAL A 70 -13.07 11.87 1.52
C VAL A 70 -14.39 12.21 0.83
N LEU A 71 -14.84 13.43 0.97
CA LEU A 71 -15.90 13.99 0.13
C LEU A 71 -15.26 14.43 -1.20
N TYR A 72 -15.66 13.79 -2.29
CA TYR A 72 -15.02 14.03 -3.58
C TYR A 72 -15.94 14.67 -4.63
N ASP A 73 -17.26 14.65 -4.43
CA ASP A 73 -18.23 15.28 -5.31
C ASP A 73 -19.56 15.58 -4.60
N ILE A 74 -20.30 16.58 -5.08
CA ILE A 74 -21.62 16.96 -4.57
C ILE A 74 -22.52 17.25 -5.77
N ASP A 75 -23.61 16.48 -5.91
CA ASP A 75 -24.68 16.79 -6.86
C ASP A 75 -25.70 17.72 -6.21
N HIS A 76 -25.59 19.01 -6.50
CA HIS A 76 -26.47 20.05 -5.96
C HIS A 76 -27.94 19.89 -6.40
N HIS A 77 -28.21 19.32 -7.57
CA HIS A 77 -29.57 19.12 -8.05
C HIS A 77 -30.29 17.99 -7.32
N LYS A 78 -29.56 16.89 -7.07
CA LYS A 78 -30.10 15.73 -6.38
C LYS A 78 -29.86 15.77 -4.87
N LYS A 79 -29.16 16.79 -4.38
CA LYS A 79 -28.70 16.90 -2.98
C LYS A 79 -27.99 15.61 -2.51
N CYS A 80 -27.12 15.11 -3.37
CA CYS A 80 -26.40 13.86 -3.14
C CYS A 80 -24.93 14.13 -2.92
N PHE A 81 -24.38 13.61 -1.82
CA PHE A 81 -22.99 13.73 -1.43
C PHE A 81 -22.25 12.43 -1.73
N TYR A 82 -21.15 12.52 -2.48
CA TYR A 82 -20.34 11.37 -2.85
C TYR A 82 -19.12 11.25 -1.96
N VAL A 83 -19.16 10.28 -1.07
CA VAL A 83 -18.13 10.04 -0.06
C VAL A 83 -17.33 8.79 -0.42
N ALA A 84 -16.02 8.87 -0.31
CA ALA A 84 -15.12 7.72 -0.39
C ALA A 84 -14.63 7.35 1.01
N ASP A 85 -15.16 6.25 1.52
CA ASP A 85 -14.81 5.66 2.81
C ASP A 85 -13.77 4.56 2.62
N PRO A 86 -12.63 4.57 3.35
CA PRO A 86 -11.65 3.49 3.29
C PRO A 86 -12.19 2.09 3.59
N SER A 87 -13.25 2.00 4.41
CA SER A 87 -13.85 0.74 4.84
C SER A 87 -14.97 0.25 3.91
N HIS A 88 -15.74 1.17 3.34
CA HIS A 88 -16.95 0.87 2.57
C HIS A 88 -16.85 1.23 1.08
N GLY A 89 -15.78 1.91 0.66
CA GLY A 89 -15.61 2.34 -0.72
C GLY A 89 -16.34 3.66 -1.05
N LYS A 90 -16.82 3.78 -2.28
CA LYS A 90 -17.54 4.98 -2.73
C LYS A 90 -19.04 4.84 -2.46
N ILE A 91 -19.59 5.77 -1.70
CA ILE A 91 -20.97 5.73 -1.22
C ILE A 91 -21.67 7.04 -1.61
N PRO A 92 -22.80 7.01 -2.33
CA PRO A 92 -23.68 8.15 -2.48
C PRO A 92 -24.58 8.27 -1.25
N LEU A 93 -24.70 9.47 -0.69
CA LEU A 93 -25.49 9.75 0.50
C LEU A 93 -26.42 10.93 0.22
N ASN A 94 -27.65 10.85 0.73
CA ASN A 94 -28.56 11.99 0.76
C ASN A 94 -28.12 13.01 1.82
N GLU A 95 -28.62 14.23 1.74
CA GLU A 95 -28.24 15.34 2.62
C GLU A 95 -28.44 15.00 4.12
N ASP A 96 -29.59 14.43 4.49
CA ASP A 96 -29.94 14.16 5.89
C ASP A 96 -28.98 13.10 6.48
N THR A 97 -28.74 12.00 5.79
CA THR A 97 -27.83 10.96 6.22
C THR A 97 -26.39 11.46 6.29
N PHE A 98 -25.96 12.24 5.28
CA PHE A 98 -24.64 12.84 5.26
C PHE A 98 -24.44 13.77 6.48
N MET A 99 -25.38 14.67 6.75
CA MET A 99 -25.28 15.60 7.87
C MET A 99 -25.28 14.90 9.22
N GLN A 100 -26.10 13.85 9.36
CA GLN A 100 -26.14 13.05 10.57
C GLN A 100 -24.81 12.35 10.85
N MET A 101 -24.22 11.72 9.84
CA MET A 101 -22.96 10.99 9.98
C MET A 101 -21.75 11.94 10.16
N TRP A 102 -21.75 13.09 9.46
CA TRP A 102 -20.64 14.01 9.51
C TRP A 102 -20.63 14.91 10.77
N LYS A 103 -21.75 15.57 11.05
CA LYS A 103 -21.83 16.49 12.20
C LYS A 103 -22.35 15.81 13.46
N GLY A 104 -23.17 14.79 13.32
CA GLY A 104 -23.90 14.19 14.45
C GLY A 104 -24.80 15.21 15.14
N LYS A 105 -24.57 15.41 16.43
CA LYS A 105 -25.30 16.41 17.24
C LYS A 105 -24.65 17.80 17.27
N SER A 106 -23.48 17.96 16.64
CA SER A 106 -22.75 19.23 16.62
C SER A 106 -23.34 20.18 15.56
N PRO A 107 -23.36 21.51 15.79
CA PRO A 107 -23.77 22.46 14.77
C PRO A 107 -22.76 22.52 13.60
N LEU A 108 -21.49 22.27 13.87
CA LEU A 108 -20.39 22.35 12.92
C LEU A 108 -19.72 21.00 12.70
N GLY A 109 -19.40 20.67 11.47
CA GLY A 109 -18.59 19.51 11.12
C GLY A 109 -17.14 19.88 10.88
N LEU A 110 -16.21 18.95 11.11
CA LEU A 110 -14.79 19.14 10.88
C LEU A 110 -14.43 18.70 9.47
N ALA A 111 -13.78 19.59 8.72
CA ALA A 111 -13.29 19.35 7.37
C ALA A 111 -11.83 19.78 7.22
N VAL A 112 -11.08 19.07 6.38
CA VAL A 112 -9.74 19.47 5.92
C VAL A 112 -9.82 19.71 4.43
N VAL A 113 -9.69 20.99 4.06
CA VAL A 113 -9.62 21.41 2.66
C VAL A 113 -8.16 21.54 2.24
N MET A 114 -7.90 21.27 0.96
CA MET A 114 -6.54 21.27 0.45
C MET A 114 -6.48 21.66 -1.02
N ALA A 115 -5.37 22.26 -1.41
CA ALA A 115 -5.02 22.55 -2.78
C ALA A 115 -3.56 22.15 -3.05
N PRO A 116 -3.21 21.60 -4.22
CA PRO A 116 -1.83 21.34 -4.57
C PRO A 116 -1.09 22.68 -4.77
N ASN A 117 0.11 22.80 -4.22
CA ASN A 117 0.96 23.95 -4.50
C ASN A 117 1.85 23.71 -5.75
N GLU A 118 2.63 24.72 -6.14
CA GLU A 118 3.50 24.64 -7.33
C GLU A 118 4.55 23.52 -7.28
N CYS A 119 4.95 23.07 -6.09
CA CYS A 119 5.93 22.00 -5.91
C CYS A 119 5.30 20.60 -6.02
N PHE A 120 3.97 20.48 -5.96
CA PHE A 120 3.27 19.20 -6.00
C PHE A 120 3.56 18.38 -7.27
N SER A 121 3.69 19.02 -8.42
CA SER A 121 3.93 18.37 -9.71
C SER A 121 5.39 17.98 -9.95
N LYS A 122 6.35 18.63 -9.26
CA LYS A 122 7.79 18.39 -9.48
C LYS A 122 8.30 17.09 -8.89
N ASP A 123 7.64 16.59 -7.83
CA ASP A 123 8.08 15.40 -7.09
C ASP A 123 7.49 14.07 -7.59
N SER A 124 6.86 14.06 -8.76
CA SER A 124 6.22 12.83 -9.29
C SER A 124 7.21 11.73 -9.71
N HIS A 125 8.53 11.95 -9.60
CA HIS A 125 9.56 11.03 -10.09
C HIS A 125 10.15 10.07 -9.03
N ASP A 126 9.96 10.30 -7.72
CA ASP A 126 10.79 9.63 -6.72
C ASP A 126 10.31 8.24 -6.24
N GLU A 127 9.05 7.90 -6.42
CA GLU A 127 8.52 6.66 -5.84
C GLU A 127 8.83 5.41 -6.65
N TYR A 128 8.82 5.51 -7.99
CA TYR A 128 9.25 4.41 -8.86
C TYR A 128 10.76 4.15 -8.79
N VAL A 129 11.54 5.19 -8.49
CA VAL A 129 13.00 5.11 -8.38
C VAL A 129 13.40 4.36 -7.11
N THR A 130 12.66 4.52 -6.00
CA THR A 130 12.98 3.87 -4.72
C THR A 130 12.77 2.36 -4.78
N GLN A 131 11.70 1.86 -5.40
CA GLN A 131 11.49 0.41 -5.56
C GLN A 131 12.53 -0.24 -6.49
N ARG A 132 12.84 0.39 -7.61
CA ARG A 132 13.92 -0.10 -8.50
C ARG A 132 15.29 -0.04 -7.85
N ARG A 133 15.60 0.99 -7.07
CA ARG A 133 16.88 1.09 -6.32
C ARG A 133 16.98 -0.01 -5.26
N LEU A 134 15.90 -0.30 -4.52
CA LEU A 134 15.86 -1.40 -3.56
C LEU A 134 16.04 -2.76 -4.23
N LEU A 135 15.34 -3.02 -5.32
CA LEU A 135 15.51 -4.25 -6.11
C LEU A 135 16.93 -4.39 -6.66
N ASN A 136 17.48 -3.34 -7.24
CA ASN A 136 18.85 -3.33 -7.74
C ASN A 136 19.89 -3.50 -6.61
N PHE A 137 19.65 -2.92 -5.44
CA PHE A 137 20.52 -3.10 -4.27
C PHE A 137 20.46 -4.55 -3.76
N ILE A 138 19.28 -5.15 -3.69
CA ILE A 138 19.10 -6.56 -3.30
C ILE A 138 19.75 -7.50 -4.32
N ILE A 139 19.52 -7.27 -5.62
CA ILE A 139 20.14 -8.06 -6.69
C ILE A 139 21.66 -7.91 -6.69
N HIS A 140 22.20 -6.70 -6.45
CA HIS A 140 23.64 -6.47 -6.37
C HIS A 140 24.25 -7.16 -5.14
N LYS A 141 23.57 -7.16 -4.00
CA LYS A 141 23.99 -7.89 -2.80
C LYS A 141 23.92 -9.42 -2.99
N LEU A 142 22.86 -9.93 -3.60
CA LEU A 142 22.73 -11.34 -3.93
C LEU A 142 23.79 -11.80 -4.94
N ARG A 143 24.15 -10.97 -5.91
CA ARG A 143 25.19 -11.27 -6.89
C ARG A 143 26.57 -11.49 -6.26
N LYS A 144 26.86 -10.85 -5.12
CA LYS A 144 28.09 -11.10 -4.34
C LYS A 144 28.16 -12.52 -3.78
N TYR A 145 26.98 -13.13 -3.47
CA TYR A 145 26.91 -14.48 -2.91
C TYR A 145 26.56 -15.54 -3.94
N TRP A 146 26.44 -15.19 -5.22
CA TRP A 146 26.09 -16.11 -6.32
C TRP A 146 27.04 -17.30 -6.39
N TRP A 147 28.33 -17.05 -6.16
CA TRP A 147 29.34 -18.11 -6.13
C TRP A 147 29.07 -19.15 -5.04
N ASN A 148 28.70 -18.70 -3.85
CA ASN A 148 28.35 -19.59 -2.74
C ASN A 148 27.09 -20.42 -3.04
N PHE A 149 26.09 -19.80 -3.65
CA PHE A 149 24.89 -20.53 -4.10
C PHE A 149 25.21 -21.55 -5.18
N SER A 150 26.10 -21.24 -6.13
CA SER A 150 26.56 -22.19 -7.15
C SER A 150 27.26 -23.40 -6.54
N VAL A 151 28.13 -23.21 -5.55
CA VAL A 151 28.83 -24.28 -4.87
C VAL A 151 27.86 -25.18 -4.11
N VAL A 152 26.93 -24.60 -3.36
CA VAL A 152 25.91 -25.37 -2.61
C VAL A 152 25.01 -26.17 -3.58
N SER A 153 24.60 -25.55 -4.69
CA SER A 153 23.80 -26.22 -5.70
C SER A 153 24.53 -27.37 -6.37
N LEU A 154 25.82 -27.21 -6.64
CA LEU A 154 26.66 -28.29 -7.22
C LEU A 154 26.81 -29.43 -6.24
N LEU A 155 27.08 -29.18 -4.97
CA LEU A 155 27.21 -30.22 -3.94
C LEU A 155 25.88 -30.96 -3.74
N ALA A 156 24.74 -30.27 -3.76
CA ALA A 156 23.43 -30.89 -3.71
C ALA A 156 23.16 -31.81 -4.95
N ALA A 157 23.56 -31.37 -6.14
CA ALA A 157 23.41 -32.17 -7.34
C ALA A 157 24.28 -33.46 -7.29
N ILE A 158 25.50 -33.36 -6.77
CA ILE A 158 26.38 -34.54 -6.57
C ILE A 158 25.76 -35.49 -5.55
N ALA A 159 25.23 -34.99 -4.43
CA ALA A 159 24.58 -35.84 -3.44
C ALA A 159 23.38 -36.60 -4.00
N ILE A 160 22.51 -35.91 -4.75
CA ILE A 160 21.37 -36.56 -5.44
C ILE A 160 21.82 -37.60 -6.44
N ALA A 161 22.88 -37.32 -7.21
CA ALA A 161 23.41 -38.25 -8.18
C ALA A 161 24.00 -39.52 -7.51
N THR A 162 24.70 -39.40 -6.38
CA THR A 162 25.20 -40.55 -5.62
C THR A 162 24.09 -41.38 -5.04
N ASP A 163 23.04 -40.76 -4.46
CA ASP A 163 21.88 -41.46 -3.94
C ASP A 163 21.11 -42.25 -5.05
N ALA A 164 21.02 -41.69 -6.24
CA ALA A 164 20.39 -42.36 -7.38
C ALA A 164 21.24 -43.50 -7.97
N TYR A 165 22.58 -43.38 -7.93
CA TYR A 165 23.48 -44.33 -8.52
C TYR A 165 23.77 -45.56 -7.61
N LEU A 166 23.72 -45.35 -6.30
CA LEU A 166 24.01 -46.41 -5.31
C LEU A 166 23.10 -47.67 -5.47
N PRO A 167 21.77 -47.56 -5.62
CA PRO A 167 20.91 -48.72 -5.83
C PRO A 167 21.22 -49.50 -7.11
N VAL A 168 21.63 -48.78 -8.17
CA VAL A 168 21.98 -49.40 -9.46
C VAL A 168 23.24 -50.26 -9.33
N LEU A 169 24.25 -49.77 -8.60
CA LEU A 169 25.45 -50.52 -8.30
C LEU A 169 25.16 -51.76 -7.43
N PHE A 170 24.31 -51.63 -6.41
CA PHE A 170 23.87 -52.76 -5.61
C PHE A 170 23.17 -53.83 -6.44
N GLN A 171 22.26 -53.42 -7.33
CA GLN A 171 21.56 -54.35 -8.23
C GLN A 171 22.54 -55.07 -9.15
N GLN A 172 23.48 -54.37 -9.78
CA GLN A 172 24.50 -54.98 -10.65
C GLN A 172 25.39 -55.99 -9.88
N THR A 173 25.73 -55.65 -8.62
CA THR A 173 26.59 -56.52 -7.78
C THR A 173 25.84 -57.81 -7.40
N ILE A 174 24.55 -57.69 -7.07
CA ILE A 174 23.71 -58.83 -6.74
C ILE A 174 23.49 -59.74 -7.97
N ASP A 175 23.17 -59.14 -9.12
CA ASP A 175 22.90 -59.88 -10.36
C ASP A 175 24.15 -60.63 -10.85
N SER A 176 25.34 -59.99 -10.75
CA SER A 176 26.60 -60.65 -11.10
C SER A 176 26.98 -61.76 -10.11
N GLY A 177 26.68 -61.56 -8.80
CA GLY A 177 26.94 -62.55 -7.75
C GLY A 177 26.05 -63.80 -7.87
N ILE A 178 24.79 -63.61 -8.28
CA ILE A 178 23.85 -64.73 -8.52
C ILE A 178 24.19 -65.50 -9.80
N ALA A 179 24.55 -64.75 -10.86
CA ALA A 179 24.93 -65.39 -12.13
C ALA A 179 26.15 -66.29 -11.99
N GLN A 180 27.14 -65.97 -11.14
CA GLN A 180 28.30 -66.81 -10.88
C GLN A 180 27.97 -68.08 -10.06
N LYS A 181 26.91 -68.06 -9.24
CA LYS A 181 26.52 -69.26 -8.45
C LYS A 181 25.67 -70.25 -9.17
N THR A 182 25.17 -69.94 -10.36
CA THR A 182 24.32 -70.83 -11.15
C THR A 182 25.14 -71.79 -12.05
N TYR A 183 26.47 -71.66 -12.08
CA TYR A 183 27.38 -72.52 -12.87
C TYR A 183 28.30 -73.43 -12.02
N LEU A 184 27.97 -73.69 -10.77
CA LEU A 184 28.56 -74.67 -9.90
C LEU A 184 27.47 -75.67 -9.44
#